data_4a575e7ef7640bf6256f17b6acbdb3dd
#
_entry.id   4a575e7ef7640bf6256f17b6acbdb3dd
#
_cell.length_a   1.000
_cell.length_b   1.000
_cell.length_c   1.000
_cell.angle_alpha   90.00
_cell.angle_beta   90.00
_cell.angle_gamma   90.00
#
_symmetry.space_group_name_H-M   'P 1'
#
loop_
_entity.id
_entity.type
_entity.pdbx_description
1 polymer ?
#
loop_
_entity_poly.entity_id
_entity_poly.type
_entity_poly.pdbx_seq_one_letter_code
_entity_poly.pdbx_strand_id
1 'polypeptide(L)'
;MSIRVEKHGPITTLTIDRPQVRNAVDRPTAEALAAALRAFEADDDARVAVLTGSGGTFCAGADLAAVAEDGARRNRLEADGDGPMGPSRMQLAKPLIAAIEGHAVAGGLELALLADLRVMAEDAVLGVFCRRFGVPLIDGGTVRLPRIVGQGRALDLILTGRPVQADEALAIGLVNRVVPTGSALEVAQGLAREIAAFPQRCLLADRASAYAQWELPFEAAIAHEFEGGLAVIHSGETRLGAQAFSAGKGRHGQFS
;
A
#
# COMPACT_ATOMS: atom_id res chain seq x y z
N MET A 1 10.58 -18.79 -6.75
CA MET A 1 10.16 -17.42 -7.13
C MET A 1 10.09 -16.60 -5.86
N SER A 2 10.55 -15.35 -5.88
CA SER A 2 10.54 -14.48 -4.67
C SER A 2 9.22 -13.72 -4.47
N ILE A 3 8.34 -13.71 -5.48
CA ILE A 3 7.00 -13.13 -5.42
C ILE A 3 6.01 -14.19 -5.89
N ARG A 4 4.99 -14.44 -5.07
CA ARG A 4 3.84 -15.28 -5.42
C ARG A 4 2.65 -14.37 -5.70
N VAL A 5 1.92 -14.67 -6.78
CA VAL A 5 0.74 -13.91 -7.21
C VAL A 5 -0.45 -14.86 -7.26
N GLU A 6 -1.50 -14.53 -6.54
CA GLU A 6 -2.74 -15.31 -6.47
C GLU A 6 -3.93 -14.41 -6.80
N LYS A 7 -4.81 -14.87 -7.69
CA LYS A 7 -6.01 -14.13 -8.11
C LYS A 7 -7.26 -14.83 -7.61
N HIS A 8 -8.13 -14.09 -6.95
CA HIS A 8 -9.43 -14.56 -6.46
C HIS A 8 -10.52 -13.57 -6.89
N GLY A 9 -11.08 -13.81 -8.08
CA GLY A 9 -12.00 -12.85 -8.70
C GLY A 9 -11.31 -11.49 -8.94
N PRO A 10 -11.87 -10.38 -8.46
CA PRO A 10 -11.32 -9.05 -8.66
C PRO A 10 -10.13 -8.72 -7.72
N ILE A 11 -9.70 -9.65 -6.86
CA ILE A 11 -8.64 -9.44 -5.88
C ILE A 11 -7.36 -10.13 -6.33
N THR A 12 -6.23 -9.39 -6.31
CA THR A 12 -4.91 -9.93 -6.55
C THR A 12 -4.09 -9.87 -5.26
N THR A 13 -3.66 -11.02 -4.75
CA THR A 13 -2.75 -11.12 -3.60
C THR A 13 -1.32 -11.27 -4.08
N LEU A 14 -0.44 -10.40 -3.62
CA LEU A 14 1.00 -10.39 -3.90
C LEU A 14 1.72 -10.75 -2.61
N THR A 15 2.45 -11.87 -2.60
CA THR A 15 3.19 -12.33 -1.42
C THR A 15 4.69 -12.25 -1.69
N ILE A 16 5.42 -11.50 -0.86
CA ILE A 16 6.90 -11.59 -0.83
C ILE A 16 7.24 -12.92 -0.18
N ASP A 17 7.90 -13.83 -0.92
CA ASP A 17 8.11 -15.21 -0.50
C ASP A 17 9.60 -15.53 -0.36
N ARG A 18 10.22 -14.90 0.64
CA ARG A 18 11.63 -15.09 1.07
C ARG A 18 11.72 -15.18 2.60
N PRO A 19 10.97 -16.10 3.26
CA PRO A 19 10.89 -16.13 4.73
C PRO A 19 12.24 -16.38 5.40
N GLN A 20 13.18 -17.08 4.75
CA GLN A 20 14.52 -17.38 5.25
C GLN A 20 15.38 -16.11 5.49
N VAL A 21 15.04 -14.99 4.83
CA VAL A 21 15.68 -13.68 5.01
C VAL A 21 14.66 -12.62 5.48
N ARG A 22 13.57 -13.06 6.14
CA ARG A 22 12.49 -12.19 6.63
C ARG A 22 11.90 -11.29 5.55
N ASN A 23 11.75 -11.84 4.33
CA ASN A 23 11.23 -11.15 3.15
C ASN A 23 12.01 -9.87 2.78
N ALA A 24 13.32 -9.83 3.10
CA ALA A 24 14.20 -8.78 2.62
C ALA A 24 14.25 -8.77 1.08
N VAL A 25 14.33 -7.59 0.49
CA VAL A 25 14.20 -7.36 -0.95
C VAL A 25 15.56 -7.07 -1.55
N ASP A 26 16.03 -7.95 -2.44
CA ASP A 26 17.13 -7.73 -3.36
C ASP A 26 16.61 -7.29 -4.74
N ARG A 27 17.53 -6.96 -5.69
CA ARG A 27 17.15 -6.50 -7.03
C ARG A 27 16.16 -7.45 -7.74
N PRO A 28 16.41 -8.78 -7.84
CA PRO A 28 15.47 -9.68 -8.51
C PRO A 28 14.08 -9.69 -7.87
N THR A 29 14.02 -9.55 -6.54
CA THR A 29 12.75 -9.49 -5.82
C THR A 29 12.03 -8.16 -6.07
N ALA A 30 12.76 -7.04 -6.08
CA ALA A 30 12.23 -5.71 -6.39
C ALA A 30 11.63 -5.67 -7.79
N GLU A 31 12.38 -6.17 -8.79
CA GLU A 31 11.94 -6.24 -10.19
C GLU A 31 10.70 -7.13 -10.36
N ALA A 32 10.68 -8.30 -9.70
CA ALA A 32 9.53 -9.21 -9.72
C ALA A 32 8.28 -8.58 -9.08
N LEU A 33 8.43 -7.85 -7.96
CA LEU A 33 7.33 -7.17 -7.29
C LEU A 33 6.78 -6.03 -8.15
N ALA A 34 7.65 -5.24 -8.77
CA ALA A 34 7.26 -4.17 -9.68
C ALA A 34 6.53 -4.72 -10.91
N ALA A 35 7.03 -5.81 -11.51
CA ALA A 35 6.38 -6.47 -12.63
C ALA A 35 5.00 -7.02 -12.26
N ALA A 36 4.87 -7.63 -11.07
CA ALA A 36 3.60 -8.14 -10.58
C ALA A 36 2.55 -7.05 -10.36
N LEU A 37 2.94 -5.90 -9.82
CA LEU A 37 2.03 -4.75 -9.67
C LEU A 37 1.65 -4.13 -11.01
N ARG A 38 2.57 -4.04 -12.00
CA ARG A 38 2.20 -3.61 -13.36
C ARG A 38 1.22 -4.57 -14.02
N ALA A 39 1.39 -5.88 -13.84
CA ALA A 39 0.45 -6.86 -14.35
C ALA A 39 -0.92 -6.72 -13.69
N PHE A 40 -0.98 -6.42 -12.39
CA PHE A 40 -2.23 -6.11 -11.70
C PHE A 40 -2.89 -4.83 -12.26
N GLU A 41 -2.13 -3.75 -12.47
CA GLU A 41 -2.65 -2.50 -13.05
C GLU A 41 -3.23 -2.70 -14.45
N ALA A 42 -2.59 -3.53 -15.28
CA ALA A 42 -2.99 -3.83 -16.64
C ALA A 42 -4.15 -4.84 -16.77
N ASP A 43 -4.55 -5.49 -15.68
CA ASP A 43 -5.61 -6.50 -15.67
C ASP A 43 -6.98 -5.86 -15.44
N ASP A 44 -7.80 -5.72 -16.46
CA ASP A 44 -9.12 -5.06 -16.38
C ASP A 44 -10.11 -5.77 -15.41
N ASP A 45 -9.92 -7.05 -15.13
CA ASP A 45 -10.74 -7.80 -14.17
C ASP A 45 -10.29 -7.61 -12.72
N ALA A 46 -9.05 -7.16 -12.50
CA ALA A 46 -8.51 -6.90 -11.16
C ALA A 46 -8.89 -5.50 -10.66
N ARG A 47 -9.39 -5.41 -9.43
CA ARG A 47 -9.86 -4.15 -8.82
C ARG A 47 -9.03 -3.72 -7.63
N VAL A 48 -8.60 -4.65 -6.78
CA VAL A 48 -7.84 -4.35 -5.56
C VAL A 48 -6.68 -5.34 -5.40
N ALA A 49 -5.50 -4.83 -5.05
CA ALA A 49 -4.38 -5.68 -4.67
C ALA A 49 -4.19 -5.73 -3.15
N VAL A 50 -3.72 -6.87 -2.67
CA VAL A 50 -3.25 -7.06 -1.29
C VAL A 50 -1.78 -7.46 -1.33
N LEU A 51 -0.91 -6.70 -0.66
CA LEU A 51 0.52 -7.01 -0.51
C LEU A 51 0.77 -7.58 0.89
N THR A 52 1.47 -8.71 0.96
CA THR A 52 1.85 -9.36 2.21
C THR A 52 3.21 -10.05 2.12
N GLY A 53 3.69 -10.61 3.23
CA GLY A 53 4.89 -11.44 3.28
C GLY A 53 4.59 -12.84 3.79
N SER A 54 5.32 -13.85 3.32
CA SER A 54 5.21 -15.23 3.81
C SER A 54 5.92 -15.40 5.16
N GLY A 55 5.62 -16.51 5.87
CA GLY A 55 6.35 -16.92 7.07
C GLY A 55 6.17 -15.99 8.28
N GLY A 56 5.03 -15.29 8.39
CA GLY A 56 4.71 -14.46 9.56
C GLY A 56 5.50 -13.15 9.67
N THR A 57 6.04 -12.65 8.57
CA THR A 57 6.75 -11.36 8.52
C THR A 57 6.42 -10.66 7.21
N PHE A 58 6.07 -9.38 7.28
CA PHE A 58 5.78 -8.62 6.06
C PHE A 58 7.06 -8.39 5.23
N CYS A 59 8.01 -7.59 5.71
CA CYS A 59 9.26 -7.31 5.01
C CYS A 59 10.27 -6.60 5.92
N ALA A 60 11.51 -7.09 5.94
CA ALA A 60 12.62 -6.50 6.72
C ALA A 60 13.34 -5.35 6.00
N GLY A 61 12.93 -4.97 4.79
CA GLY A 61 13.56 -3.92 3.99
C GLY A 61 14.52 -4.46 2.92
N ALA A 62 15.50 -3.64 2.52
CA ALA A 62 16.52 -4.08 1.56
C ALA A 62 17.38 -5.22 2.12
N ASP A 63 17.74 -6.15 1.25
CA ASP A 63 18.65 -7.26 1.59
C ASP A 63 20.08 -6.72 1.80
N LEU A 64 20.45 -6.51 3.06
CA LEU A 64 21.76 -5.92 3.40
C LEU A 64 22.95 -6.79 2.97
N ALA A 65 22.76 -8.11 2.84
CA ALA A 65 23.80 -8.96 2.28
C ALA A 65 24.02 -8.62 0.80
N ALA A 66 22.93 -8.46 0.03
CA ALA A 66 23.04 -8.06 -1.37
C ALA A 66 23.61 -6.63 -1.54
N VAL A 67 23.33 -5.73 -0.61
CA VAL A 67 23.93 -4.37 -0.59
C VAL A 67 25.46 -4.45 -0.33
N ALA A 68 25.89 -5.32 0.59
CA ALA A 68 27.31 -5.48 0.94
C ALA A 68 28.13 -6.17 -0.16
N GLU A 69 27.53 -7.05 -0.95
CA GLU A 69 28.21 -7.79 -2.03
C GLU A 69 28.54 -6.92 -3.25
N ASP A 70 27.91 -5.75 -3.42
CA ASP A 70 28.04 -4.85 -4.58
C ASP A 70 27.93 -5.56 -5.95
N GLY A 71 27.11 -6.60 -6.01
CA GLY A 71 26.92 -7.46 -7.18
C GLY A 71 25.54 -7.29 -7.85
N ALA A 72 25.20 -8.24 -8.73
CA ALA A 72 23.94 -8.23 -9.50
C ALA A 72 22.66 -8.26 -8.62
N ARG A 73 22.77 -8.66 -7.34
CA ARG A 73 21.65 -8.67 -6.38
C ARG A 73 21.42 -7.32 -5.71
N ARG A 74 22.39 -6.37 -5.82
CA ARG A 74 22.25 -5.04 -5.23
C ARG A 74 21.04 -4.31 -5.82
N ASN A 75 20.24 -3.71 -4.94
CA ASN A 75 19.08 -2.93 -5.34
C ASN A 75 19.46 -1.82 -6.33
N ARG A 76 18.54 -1.51 -7.21
CA ARG A 76 18.69 -0.44 -8.20
C ARG A 76 18.82 0.93 -7.50
N LEU A 77 19.75 1.77 -7.96
CA LEU A 77 20.00 3.10 -7.39
C LEU A 77 19.89 4.23 -8.45
N GLU A 78 19.52 3.90 -9.68
CA GLU A 78 19.32 4.86 -10.76
C GLU A 78 18.17 5.82 -10.40
N ALA A 79 18.30 7.08 -10.85
CA ALA A 79 17.35 8.14 -10.51
C ALA A 79 15.98 7.94 -11.19
N ASP A 80 15.96 7.29 -12.35
CA ASP A 80 14.77 7.01 -13.15
C ASP A 80 14.22 5.59 -12.95
N GLY A 81 13.03 5.30 -13.45
CA GLY A 81 12.40 3.98 -13.43
C GLY A 81 12.00 3.52 -12.03
N ASP A 82 12.06 2.19 -11.79
CA ASP A 82 11.64 1.60 -10.52
C ASP A 82 12.54 2.01 -9.35
N GLY A 83 11.97 2.11 -8.17
CA GLY A 83 12.72 2.37 -6.95
C GLY A 83 13.56 1.16 -6.50
N PRO A 84 14.47 1.36 -5.51
CA PRO A 84 15.28 0.27 -4.96
C PRO A 84 14.45 -0.90 -4.42
N MET A 85 13.27 -0.64 -3.85
CA MET A 85 12.33 -1.66 -3.38
C MET A 85 11.33 -2.10 -4.46
N GLY A 86 11.59 -1.76 -5.73
CA GLY A 86 10.74 -2.08 -6.87
C GLY A 86 9.64 -1.05 -7.08
N PRO A 87 8.38 -1.32 -6.68
CA PRO A 87 7.24 -0.44 -6.99
C PRO A 87 7.19 0.86 -6.20
N SER A 88 8.16 1.14 -5.36
CA SER A 88 8.11 2.26 -4.41
C SER A 88 7.94 3.64 -5.03
N ARG A 89 8.28 3.80 -6.32
CA ARG A 89 8.05 5.03 -7.12
C ARG A 89 6.78 5.00 -7.97
N MET A 90 6.04 3.89 -7.97
CA MET A 90 4.81 3.77 -8.75
C MET A 90 3.70 4.64 -8.15
N GLN A 91 2.88 5.20 -9.04
CA GLN A 91 1.59 5.78 -8.72
C GLN A 91 0.53 4.80 -9.24
N LEU A 92 -0.05 4.01 -8.34
CA LEU A 92 -1.04 3.01 -8.70
C LEU A 92 -2.39 3.67 -8.95
N ALA A 93 -3.06 3.29 -10.04
CA ALA A 93 -4.41 3.74 -10.34
C ALA A 93 -5.47 2.95 -9.55
N LYS A 94 -5.13 1.73 -9.13
CA LYS A 94 -6.02 0.83 -8.38
C LYS A 94 -5.62 0.74 -6.91
N PRO A 95 -6.56 0.47 -5.99
CA PRO A 95 -6.28 0.33 -4.57
C PRO A 95 -5.30 -0.80 -4.24
N LEU A 96 -4.40 -0.53 -3.28
CA LEU A 96 -3.49 -1.47 -2.68
C LEU A 96 -3.68 -1.50 -1.17
N ILE A 97 -3.75 -2.68 -0.58
CA ILE A 97 -3.83 -2.90 0.87
C ILE A 97 -2.59 -3.65 1.33
N ALA A 98 -1.89 -3.16 2.35
CA ALA A 98 -0.82 -3.92 3.00
C ALA A 98 -1.41 -4.74 4.15
N ALA A 99 -1.15 -6.06 4.13
CA ALA A 99 -1.48 -7.00 5.20
C ALA A 99 -0.18 -7.35 5.96
N ILE A 100 -0.06 -6.82 7.18
CA ILE A 100 1.21 -6.77 7.91
C ILE A 100 1.17 -7.75 9.08
N GLU A 101 1.98 -8.81 8.97
CA GLU A 101 2.35 -9.67 10.08
C GLU A 101 3.79 -9.40 10.50
N GLY A 102 4.11 -9.60 11.77
CA GLY A 102 5.46 -9.49 12.31
C GLY A 102 6.12 -8.15 12.02
N HIS A 103 7.10 -8.08 11.14
CA HIS A 103 7.88 -6.87 10.91
C HIS A 103 7.63 -6.26 9.53
N ALA A 104 7.32 -4.95 9.51
CA ALA A 104 7.38 -4.10 8.32
C ALA A 104 8.34 -2.93 8.64
N VAL A 105 9.63 -3.11 8.36
CA VAL A 105 10.67 -2.18 8.82
C VAL A 105 11.58 -1.73 7.68
N ALA A 106 12.22 -0.57 7.84
CA ALA A 106 13.10 0.01 6.83
C ALA A 106 12.36 0.17 5.47
N GLY A 107 12.92 -0.35 4.38
CA GLY A 107 12.25 -0.40 3.07
C GLY A 107 10.94 -1.19 3.08
N GLY A 108 10.75 -2.13 4.03
CA GLY A 108 9.47 -2.81 4.24
C GLY A 108 8.38 -1.88 4.77
N LEU A 109 8.73 -0.94 5.65
CA LEU A 109 7.81 0.14 6.02
C LEU A 109 7.49 1.02 4.80
N GLU A 110 8.46 1.35 3.97
CA GLU A 110 8.25 2.15 2.76
C GLU A 110 7.31 1.46 1.77
N LEU A 111 7.40 0.12 1.61
CA LEU A 111 6.43 -0.67 0.85
C LEU A 111 5.04 -0.68 1.49
N ALA A 112 4.94 -0.77 2.82
CA ALA A 112 3.66 -0.65 3.50
C ALA A 112 3.02 0.74 3.34
N LEU A 113 3.82 1.80 3.30
CA LEU A 113 3.38 3.18 3.07
C LEU A 113 2.97 3.46 1.60
N LEU A 114 3.35 2.60 0.64
CA LEU A 114 2.86 2.66 -0.73
C LEU A 114 1.38 2.30 -0.81
N ALA A 115 0.91 1.41 0.06
CA ALA A 115 -0.49 0.99 0.10
C ALA A 115 -1.41 2.11 0.58
N ASP A 116 -2.64 2.13 0.06
CA ASP A 116 -3.71 3.04 0.52
C ASP A 116 -4.10 2.73 1.95
N LEU A 117 -4.26 1.45 2.26
CA LEU A 117 -4.68 0.96 3.57
C LEU A 117 -3.68 -0.05 4.11
N ARG A 118 -3.57 -0.11 5.44
CA ARG A 118 -2.70 -1.02 6.19
C ARG A 118 -3.51 -1.74 7.26
N VAL A 119 -3.53 -3.07 7.18
CA VAL A 119 -4.08 -3.98 8.21
C VAL A 119 -2.89 -4.61 8.91
N MET A 120 -2.77 -4.46 10.21
CA MET A 120 -1.61 -4.85 11.00
C MET A 120 -2.00 -5.84 12.09
N ALA A 121 -1.24 -6.91 12.26
CA ALA A 121 -1.38 -7.81 13.39
C ALA A 121 -0.99 -7.11 14.71
N GLU A 122 -1.64 -7.49 15.80
CA GLU A 122 -1.48 -6.86 17.13
C GLU A 122 -0.07 -6.98 17.71
N ASP A 123 0.70 -8.00 17.30
CA ASP A 123 2.08 -8.23 17.70
C ASP A 123 3.11 -7.73 16.67
N ALA A 124 2.65 -7.17 15.55
CA ALA A 124 3.54 -6.69 14.50
C ALA A 124 4.25 -5.39 14.91
N VAL A 125 5.38 -5.11 14.25
CA VAL A 125 6.26 -3.97 14.53
C VAL A 125 6.57 -3.21 13.26
N LEU A 126 6.35 -1.91 13.30
CA LEU A 126 6.77 -0.96 12.27
C LEU A 126 8.01 -0.18 12.73
N GLY A 127 8.83 0.32 11.79
CA GLY A 127 9.94 1.19 12.19
C GLY A 127 10.92 1.54 11.08
N VAL A 128 11.59 2.69 11.27
CA VAL A 128 12.64 3.17 10.36
C VAL A 128 13.99 2.56 10.79
N PHE A 129 14.09 1.22 10.79
CA PHE A 129 15.25 0.51 11.34
C PHE A 129 16.54 0.64 10.50
N CYS A 130 16.43 1.03 9.25
CA CYS A 130 17.55 1.35 8.38
C CYS A 130 18.45 2.45 8.95
N ARG A 131 17.91 3.34 9.80
CA ARG A 131 18.64 4.41 10.49
C ARG A 131 19.83 3.87 11.30
N ARG A 132 19.69 2.68 11.89
CA ARG A 132 20.72 2.02 12.71
C ARG A 132 21.93 1.60 11.91
N PHE A 133 21.81 1.47 10.60
CA PHE A 133 22.85 0.95 9.68
C PHE A 133 23.28 1.99 8.64
N GLY A 134 22.86 3.25 8.76
CA GLY A 134 23.21 4.29 7.80
C GLY A 134 22.55 4.14 6.43
N VAL A 135 21.57 3.27 6.29
CA VAL A 135 20.80 3.10 5.04
C VAL A 135 19.71 4.18 4.98
N PRO A 136 19.68 5.01 3.93
CA PRO A 136 18.70 6.08 3.82
C PRO A 136 17.31 5.56 3.43
N LEU A 137 16.28 6.35 3.74
CA LEU A 137 14.94 6.19 3.17
C LEU A 137 14.96 6.79 1.76
N ILE A 138 14.87 5.97 0.72
CA ILE A 138 14.90 6.37 -0.69
C ILE A 138 13.77 5.75 -1.51
N ASP A 139 12.83 5.13 -0.83
CA ASP A 139 11.65 4.47 -1.40
C ASP A 139 10.34 5.17 -1.03
N GLY A 140 10.42 6.46 -0.72
CA GLY A 140 9.28 7.33 -0.46
C GLY A 140 8.92 7.48 1.02
N GLY A 141 9.68 6.91 1.94
CA GLY A 141 9.39 6.97 3.38
C GLY A 141 9.38 8.39 3.93
N THR A 142 10.33 9.25 3.54
CA THR A 142 10.37 10.65 3.98
C THR A 142 9.27 11.51 3.37
N VAL A 143 8.60 11.03 2.32
CA VAL A 143 7.49 11.73 1.65
C VAL A 143 6.15 11.25 2.18
N ARG A 144 5.92 9.92 2.20
CA ARG A 144 4.62 9.34 2.58
C ARG A 144 4.37 9.36 4.08
N LEU A 145 5.38 9.05 4.89
CA LEU A 145 5.20 8.97 6.35
C LEU A 145 4.69 10.29 6.94
N PRO A 146 5.27 11.49 6.64
CA PRO A 146 4.75 12.75 7.15
C PRO A 146 3.34 13.08 6.66
N ARG A 147 2.96 12.65 5.46
CA ARG A 147 1.62 12.85 4.92
C ARG A 147 0.57 11.98 5.64
N ILE A 148 0.98 10.85 6.20
CA ILE A 148 0.10 9.91 6.92
C ILE A 148 -0.03 10.29 8.40
N VAL A 149 1.10 10.50 9.11
CA VAL A 149 1.08 10.67 10.57
C VAL A 149 1.35 12.12 11.04
N GLY A 150 1.61 13.02 10.10
CA GLY A 150 2.03 14.39 10.39
C GLY A 150 3.53 14.52 10.64
N GLN A 151 4.08 15.73 10.38
CA GLN A 151 5.52 16.01 10.37
C GLN A 151 6.22 15.66 11.69
N GLY A 152 5.62 16.02 12.84
CA GLY A 152 6.25 15.83 14.15
C GLY A 152 6.45 14.35 14.48
N ARG A 153 5.41 13.52 14.30
CA ARG A 153 5.50 12.08 14.53
C ARG A 153 6.43 11.38 13.54
N ALA A 154 6.37 11.78 12.27
CA ALA A 154 7.26 11.25 11.25
C ALA A 154 8.73 11.51 11.61
N LEU A 155 9.08 12.72 12.06
CA LEU A 155 10.44 13.06 12.46
C LEU A 155 10.89 12.27 13.68
N ASP A 156 10.03 12.05 14.69
CA ASP A 156 10.36 11.18 15.82
C ASP A 156 10.77 9.78 15.34
N LEU A 157 9.98 9.16 14.46
CA LEU A 157 10.26 7.83 13.93
C LEU A 157 11.50 7.80 13.03
N ILE A 158 11.69 8.81 12.18
CA ILE A 158 12.84 8.91 11.26
C ILE A 158 14.14 9.14 12.02
N LEU A 159 14.15 10.00 13.03
CA LEU A 159 15.37 10.37 13.75
C LEU A 159 15.79 9.31 14.76
N THR A 160 14.83 8.73 15.47
CA THR A 160 15.10 7.75 16.52
C THR A 160 15.27 6.32 16.01
N GLY A 161 14.59 5.98 14.90
CA GLY A 161 14.52 4.61 14.42
C GLY A 161 13.91 3.63 15.45
N ARG A 162 13.07 4.15 16.36
CA ARG A 162 12.41 3.34 17.38
C ARG A 162 11.33 2.44 16.79
N PRO A 163 10.97 1.34 17.44
CA PRO A 163 9.83 0.53 17.05
C PRO A 163 8.50 1.26 17.31
N VAL A 164 7.49 0.94 16.50
CA VAL A 164 6.10 1.34 16.67
C VAL A 164 5.27 0.07 16.78
N GLN A 165 4.62 -0.11 17.91
CA GLN A 165 3.71 -1.22 18.19
C GLN A 165 2.31 -0.93 17.63
N ALA A 166 1.46 -1.95 17.55
CA ALA A 166 0.16 -1.88 16.91
C ALA A 166 -0.76 -0.80 17.50
N ASP A 167 -0.83 -0.69 18.82
CA ASP A 167 -1.68 0.31 19.50
C ASP A 167 -1.26 1.75 19.15
N GLU A 168 0.04 2.02 19.18
CA GLU A 168 0.56 3.32 18.77
C GLU A 168 0.34 3.56 17.28
N ALA A 169 0.61 2.57 16.42
CA ALA A 169 0.42 2.66 14.98
C ALA A 169 -1.02 3.03 14.62
N LEU A 170 -2.01 2.44 15.31
CA LEU A 170 -3.42 2.77 15.15
C LEU A 170 -3.72 4.18 15.67
N ALA A 171 -3.25 4.52 16.86
CA ALA A 171 -3.53 5.82 17.50
C ALA A 171 -2.97 7.01 16.71
N ILE A 172 -1.85 6.84 16.01
CA ILE A 172 -1.26 7.90 15.17
C ILE A 172 -1.71 7.88 13.70
N GLY A 173 -2.59 6.93 13.33
CA GLY A 173 -3.07 6.78 11.96
C GLY A 173 -2.07 6.14 10.99
N LEU A 174 -0.98 5.54 11.50
CA LEU A 174 0.00 4.84 10.67
C LEU A 174 -0.59 3.57 10.06
N VAL A 175 -1.55 2.93 10.74
CA VAL A 175 -2.34 1.81 10.22
C VAL A 175 -3.83 2.09 10.37
N ASN A 176 -4.65 1.41 9.56
CA ASN A 176 -6.09 1.62 9.52
C ASN A 176 -6.87 0.61 10.39
N ARG A 177 -6.30 -0.57 10.61
CA ARG A 177 -6.87 -1.65 11.41
C ARG A 177 -5.79 -2.42 12.13
N VAL A 178 -6.06 -2.82 13.37
CA VAL A 178 -5.29 -3.80 14.12
C VAL A 178 -6.15 -5.04 14.32
N VAL A 179 -5.56 -6.22 14.11
CA VAL A 179 -6.25 -7.51 14.13
C VAL A 179 -5.42 -8.54 14.87
N PRO A 180 -6.02 -9.67 15.33
CA PRO A 180 -5.26 -10.73 15.95
C PRO A 180 -4.12 -11.26 15.07
N THR A 181 -3.03 -11.70 15.68
CA THR A 181 -1.89 -12.32 15.00
C THR A 181 -2.34 -13.44 14.07
N GLY A 182 -1.83 -13.46 12.85
CA GLY A 182 -2.18 -14.43 11.81
C GLY A 182 -3.43 -14.09 10.99
N SER A 183 -4.15 -13.00 11.32
CA SER A 183 -5.41 -12.64 10.66
C SER A 183 -5.28 -11.49 9.66
N ALA A 184 -4.12 -10.84 9.55
CA ALA A 184 -3.98 -9.63 8.75
C ALA A 184 -4.31 -9.84 7.27
N LEU A 185 -3.87 -10.96 6.68
CA LEU A 185 -4.16 -11.28 5.27
C LEU A 185 -5.65 -11.52 5.03
N GLU A 186 -6.31 -12.32 5.87
CA GLU A 186 -7.73 -12.62 5.73
C GLU A 186 -8.58 -11.34 5.82
N VAL A 187 -8.30 -10.49 6.82
CA VAL A 187 -9.02 -9.22 7.00
C VAL A 187 -8.76 -8.26 5.86
N ALA A 188 -7.52 -8.16 5.37
CA ALA A 188 -7.18 -7.33 4.21
C ALA A 188 -7.90 -7.81 2.93
N GLN A 189 -7.98 -9.11 2.71
CA GLN A 189 -8.74 -9.69 1.59
C GLN A 189 -10.26 -9.47 1.75
N GLY A 190 -10.80 -9.50 2.96
CA GLY A 190 -12.18 -9.12 3.27
C GLY A 190 -12.46 -7.69 2.87
N LEU A 191 -11.62 -6.76 3.32
CA LEU A 191 -11.69 -5.34 2.98
C LEU A 191 -11.52 -5.11 1.46
N ALA A 192 -10.63 -5.86 0.81
CA ALA A 192 -10.47 -5.78 -0.65
C ALA A 192 -11.75 -6.19 -1.39
N ARG A 193 -12.46 -7.24 -0.92
CA ARG A 193 -13.75 -7.64 -1.49
C ARG A 193 -14.83 -6.57 -1.32
N GLU A 194 -14.89 -5.93 -0.15
CA GLU A 194 -15.81 -4.81 0.10
C GLU A 194 -15.55 -3.65 -0.87
N ILE A 195 -14.29 -3.23 -0.99
CA ILE A 195 -13.88 -2.14 -1.90
C ILE A 195 -14.18 -2.51 -3.38
N ALA A 196 -13.90 -3.74 -3.77
CA ALA A 196 -14.15 -4.22 -5.12
C ALA A 196 -15.66 -4.30 -5.47
N ALA A 197 -16.54 -4.38 -4.47
CA ALA A 197 -17.98 -4.40 -4.68
C ALA A 197 -18.61 -3.02 -4.94
N PHE A 198 -17.89 -1.93 -4.63
CA PHE A 198 -18.39 -0.57 -4.89
C PHE A 198 -18.32 -0.19 -6.38
N PRO A 199 -19.07 0.84 -6.81
CA PRO A 199 -18.95 1.46 -8.13
C PRO A 199 -17.51 1.96 -8.34
N GLN A 200 -16.80 1.36 -9.29
CA GLN A 200 -15.35 1.56 -9.41
C GLN A 200 -14.95 2.90 -9.99
N ARG A 201 -15.73 3.46 -10.91
CA ARG A 201 -15.41 4.78 -11.49
C ARG A 201 -15.45 5.87 -10.44
N CYS A 202 -16.48 5.88 -9.59
CA CYS A 202 -16.60 6.81 -8.49
C CYS A 202 -15.44 6.65 -7.50
N LEU A 203 -15.22 5.44 -7.01
CA LEU A 203 -14.16 5.15 -6.04
C LEU A 203 -12.77 5.56 -6.55
N LEU A 204 -12.45 5.23 -7.80
CA LEU A 204 -11.14 5.54 -8.38
C LEU A 204 -10.96 7.03 -8.68
N ALA A 205 -12.02 7.75 -9.05
CA ALA A 205 -11.98 9.19 -9.25
C ALA A 205 -11.69 9.94 -7.94
N ASP A 206 -12.40 9.57 -6.86
CA ASP A 206 -12.18 10.16 -5.53
C ASP A 206 -10.78 9.84 -5.01
N ARG A 207 -10.32 8.59 -5.18
CA ARG A 207 -8.95 8.20 -4.82
C ARG A 207 -7.91 9.01 -5.60
N ALA A 208 -8.06 9.15 -6.91
CA ALA A 208 -7.13 9.92 -7.74
C ALA A 208 -7.07 11.39 -7.30
N SER A 209 -8.22 12.01 -7.04
CA SER A 209 -8.31 13.38 -6.53
C SER A 209 -7.62 13.54 -5.17
N ALA A 210 -7.83 12.59 -4.24
CA ALA A 210 -7.19 12.59 -2.93
C ALA A 210 -5.65 12.53 -3.00
N TYR A 211 -5.07 11.90 -4.02
CA TYR A 211 -3.63 11.94 -4.26
C TYR A 211 -3.17 13.20 -5.00
N ALA A 212 -3.88 13.62 -6.03
CA ALA A 212 -3.49 14.76 -6.85
C ALA A 212 -3.47 16.08 -6.07
N GLN A 213 -4.31 16.25 -5.05
CA GLN A 213 -4.41 17.47 -4.25
C GLN A 213 -3.08 17.88 -3.58
N TRP A 214 -2.15 16.94 -3.36
CA TRP A 214 -0.86 17.26 -2.76
C TRP A 214 0.06 18.10 -3.66
N GLU A 215 -0.19 18.14 -4.95
CA GLU A 215 0.63 18.85 -5.94
C GLU A 215 -0.07 20.10 -6.48
N LEU A 216 -1.30 20.39 -6.00
CA LEU A 216 -2.14 21.47 -6.51
C LEU A 216 -2.39 22.58 -5.46
N PRO A 217 -2.45 23.85 -5.87
CA PRO A 217 -3.06 24.89 -5.06
C PRO A 217 -4.53 24.55 -4.75
N PHE A 218 -5.04 25.02 -3.61
CA PHE A 218 -6.37 24.65 -3.11
C PHE A 218 -7.49 24.82 -4.15
N GLU A 219 -7.55 25.97 -4.83
CA GLU A 219 -8.58 26.22 -5.86
C GLU A 219 -8.47 25.26 -7.05
N ALA A 220 -7.26 24.94 -7.48
CA ALA A 220 -7.02 23.96 -8.54
C ALA A 220 -7.38 22.54 -8.09
N ALA A 221 -7.13 22.18 -6.82
CA ALA A 221 -7.52 20.91 -6.26
C ALA A 221 -9.05 20.72 -6.25
N ILE A 222 -9.80 21.74 -5.82
CA ILE A 222 -11.27 21.75 -5.84
C ILE A 222 -11.81 21.65 -7.28
N ALA A 223 -11.22 22.36 -8.23
CA ALA A 223 -11.60 22.25 -9.64
C ALA A 223 -11.34 20.84 -10.20
N HIS A 224 -10.18 20.26 -9.89
CA HIS A 224 -9.81 18.90 -10.30
C HIS A 224 -10.78 17.83 -9.72
N GLU A 225 -11.12 17.92 -8.43
CA GLU A 225 -12.11 17.06 -7.78
C GLU A 225 -13.47 17.15 -8.49
N PHE A 226 -13.94 18.38 -8.74
CA PHE A 226 -15.22 18.60 -9.40
C PHE A 226 -15.26 18.02 -10.83
N GLU A 227 -14.20 18.22 -11.63
CA GLU A 227 -14.09 17.66 -12.99
C GLU A 227 -14.12 16.12 -12.97
N GLY A 228 -13.39 15.49 -12.05
CA GLY A 228 -13.43 14.04 -11.84
C GLY A 228 -14.81 13.54 -11.49
N GLY A 229 -15.50 14.22 -10.55
CA GLY A 229 -16.87 13.92 -10.16
C GLY A 229 -17.86 14.06 -11.31
N LEU A 230 -17.74 15.12 -12.13
CA LEU A 230 -18.57 15.29 -13.32
C LEU A 230 -18.39 14.14 -14.34
N ALA A 231 -17.18 13.67 -14.55
CA ALA A 231 -16.92 12.54 -15.44
C ALA A 231 -17.63 11.27 -14.94
N VAL A 232 -17.65 11.03 -13.61
CA VAL A 232 -18.42 9.92 -13.01
C VAL A 232 -19.92 10.09 -13.23
N ILE A 233 -20.48 11.28 -12.99
CA ILE A 233 -21.91 11.58 -13.22
C ILE A 233 -22.29 11.33 -14.68
N HIS A 234 -21.50 11.85 -15.62
CA HIS A 234 -21.72 11.70 -17.06
C HIS A 234 -21.59 10.24 -17.53
N SER A 235 -20.83 9.39 -16.85
CA SER A 235 -20.73 7.96 -17.17
C SER A 235 -22.02 7.18 -16.93
N GLY A 236 -22.96 7.76 -16.16
CA GLY A 236 -24.22 7.13 -15.77
C GLY A 236 -24.11 6.26 -14.51
N GLU A 237 -22.93 6.04 -13.93
CA GLU A 237 -22.75 5.21 -12.72
C GLU A 237 -23.57 5.77 -11.54
N THR A 238 -23.54 7.09 -11.32
CA THR A 238 -24.33 7.78 -10.29
C THR A 238 -25.84 7.51 -10.46
N ARG A 239 -26.36 7.56 -11.69
CA ARG A 239 -27.76 7.30 -11.98
C ARG A 239 -28.16 5.85 -11.66
N LEU A 240 -27.32 4.88 -12.02
CA LEU A 240 -27.54 3.46 -11.70
C LEU A 240 -27.54 3.24 -10.18
N GLY A 241 -26.63 3.87 -9.44
CA GLY A 241 -26.59 3.83 -7.98
C GLY A 241 -27.87 4.40 -7.35
N ALA A 242 -28.33 5.57 -7.81
CA ALA A 242 -29.57 6.20 -7.33
C ALA A 242 -30.81 5.34 -7.61
N GLN A 243 -30.88 4.69 -8.77
CA GLN A 243 -31.97 3.74 -9.12
C GLN A 243 -31.94 2.52 -8.19
N ALA A 244 -30.76 1.93 -7.94
CA ALA A 244 -30.61 0.80 -7.02
C ALA A 244 -31.04 1.16 -5.59
N PHE A 245 -30.64 2.34 -5.09
CA PHE A 245 -31.08 2.86 -3.79
C PHE A 245 -32.60 3.05 -3.73
N SER A 246 -33.21 3.64 -4.76
CA SER A 246 -34.65 3.82 -4.84
C SER A 246 -35.40 2.49 -4.86
N ALA A 247 -34.79 1.45 -5.44
CA ALA A 247 -35.31 0.08 -5.42
C ALA A 247 -35.09 -0.66 -4.08
N GLY A 248 -34.44 -0.03 -3.10
CA GLY A 248 -34.27 -0.55 -1.74
C GLY A 248 -32.85 -1.01 -1.37
N LYS A 249 -31.92 -1.06 -2.33
CA LYS A 249 -30.53 -1.47 -2.05
C LYS A 249 -29.83 -0.42 -1.17
N GLY A 250 -29.15 -0.87 -0.13
CA GLY A 250 -28.37 0.01 0.77
C GLY A 250 -29.20 0.81 1.76
N ARG A 251 -30.53 0.61 1.85
CA ARG A 251 -31.34 1.28 2.86
C ARG A 251 -30.93 0.86 4.27
N HIS A 252 -30.94 1.83 5.19
CA HIS A 252 -30.57 1.62 6.61
C HIS A 252 -29.12 1.14 6.80
N GLY A 253 -28.21 1.44 5.83
CA GLY A 253 -26.80 1.06 5.91
C GLY A 253 -26.50 -0.43 5.61
N GLN A 254 -27.48 -1.17 5.08
CA GLN A 254 -27.31 -2.57 4.69
C GLN A 254 -26.94 -2.66 3.21
N PHE A 255 -25.69 -2.98 2.91
CA PHE A 255 -25.14 -3.06 1.54
C PHE A 255 -24.94 -4.49 1.03
N SER A 256 -25.32 -5.49 1.81
CA SER A 256 -25.31 -6.92 1.45
C SER A 256 -26.62 -7.33 0.75
#